data_52d03b6cb4fae940fcfb8e1571608f75
#
_entry.id   52d03b6cb4fae940fcfb8e1571608f75
#
_cell.length_a   1.000
_cell.length_b   1.000
_cell.length_c   1.000
_cell.angle_alpha   90.00
_cell.angle_beta   90.00
_cell.angle_gamma   90.00
#
_symmetry.space_group_name_H-M   'P 1'
#
loop_
_entity.id
_entity.type
_entity.pdbx_description
1 polymer ?
#
loop_
_entity_poly.entity_id
_entity_poly.type
_entity_poly.pdbx_seq_one_letter_code
_entity_poly.pdbx_strand_id
1 'polypeptide(L)'
;MASEERITALKEFLAKDPNDSFSSYALALEYNGLGQTEKAIATLRDLVQRDPKYVAAYQQLGQLYAKMNKTREAKRYYRRGIEAAEETNDMHAKREMEEALEEIEDEW
;
A
#
# COMPACT_ATOMS: atom_id res chain seq x y z
N MET A 1 3.42 16.59 -6.07
CA MET A 1 2.04 16.72 -6.51
C MET A 1 1.69 15.62 -7.51
N ALA A 2 0.55 14.95 -7.30
CA ALA A 2 0.13 13.88 -8.20
C ALA A 2 -0.26 14.42 -9.56
N SER A 3 0.05 13.70 -10.64
CA SER A 3 -0.25 14.15 -11.98
C SER A 3 -0.45 12.99 -12.97
N GLU A 4 -1.27 13.25 -13.98
CA GLU A 4 -1.47 12.32 -15.08
C GLU A 4 -0.18 12.08 -15.86
N GLU A 5 0.68 13.08 -15.95
CA GLU A 5 1.95 12.95 -16.64
C GLU A 5 2.86 11.93 -15.95
N ARG A 6 2.91 11.96 -14.62
CA ARG A 6 3.70 10.98 -13.86
C ARG A 6 3.12 9.59 -13.98
N ILE A 7 1.80 9.48 -13.99
CA ILE A 7 1.14 8.18 -14.20
C ILE A 7 1.54 7.60 -15.55
N THR A 8 1.48 8.40 -16.60
CA THR A 8 1.85 7.95 -17.94
C THR A 8 3.31 7.48 -17.98
N ALA A 9 4.21 8.28 -17.38
CA ALA A 9 5.64 7.94 -17.36
C ALA A 9 5.89 6.64 -16.60
N LEU A 10 5.23 6.46 -15.45
CA LEU A 10 5.39 5.25 -14.65
C LEU A 10 4.84 4.01 -15.38
N LYS A 11 3.72 4.16 -16.07
CA LYS A 11 3.16 3.07 -16.86
C LYS A 11 4.08 2.65 -18.00
N GLU A 12 4.69 3.61 -18.65
CA GLU A 12 5.66 3.33 -19.72
C GLU A 12 6.89 2.59 -19.18
N PHE A 13 7.37 3.04 -18.03
CA PHE A 13 8.49 2.37 -17.38
C PHE A 13 8.12 0.93 -17.00
N LEU A 14 6.96 0.75 -16.40
CA LEU A 14 6.49 -0.57 -15.97
C LEU A 14 6.20 -1.51 -17.14
N ALA A 15 5.86 -0.96 -18.32
CA ALA A 15 5.71 -1.78 -19.51
C ALA A 15 7.01 -2.47 -19.90
N LYS A 16 8.14 -1.80 -19.61
CA LYS A 16 9.47 -2.35 -19.89
C LYS A 16 10.00 -3.20 -18.75
N ASP A 17 9.63 -2.85 -17.52
CA ASP A 17 10.09 -3.56 -16.32
C ASP A 17 8.91 -3.77 -15.36
N PRO A 18 8.05 -4.77 -15.66
CA PRO A 18 6.81 -4.97 -14.90
C PRO A 18 7.02 -5.35 -13.43
N ASN A 19 8.22 -5.80 -13.07
CA ASN A 19 8.50 -6.27 -11.71
C ASN A 19 9.20 -5.23 -10.84
N ASP A 20 9.30 -3.99 -11.30
CA ASP A 20 9.90 -2.93 -10.49
C ASP A 20 8.91 -2.50 -9.42
N SER A 21 9.12 -3.00 -8.20
CA SER A 21 8.24 -2.75 -7.07
C SER A 21 8.15 -1.27 -6.70
N PHE A 22 9.26 -0.57 -6.72
CA PHE A 22 9.27 0.85 -6.39
C PHE A 22 8.39 1.66 -7.35
N SER A 23 8.48 1.37 -8.65
CA SER A 23 7.66 2.07 -9.65
C SER A 23 6.18 1.74 -9.50
N SER A 24 5.86 0.48 -9.17
CA SER A 24 4.47 0.11 -8.89
C SER A 24 3.93 0.85 -7.68
N TYR A 25 4.73 0.96 -6.63
CA TYR A 25 4.35 1.70 -5.43
C TYR A 25 4.14 3.19 -5.76
N ALA A 26 5.07 3.78 -6.50
CA ALA A 26 4.96 5.17 -6.92
C ALA A 26 3.69 5.42 -7.75
N LEU A 27 3.36 4.49 -8.65
CA LEU A 27 2.15 4.59 -9.45
C LEU A 27 0.90 4.60 -8.57
N ALA A 28 0.87 3.73 -7.58
CA ALA A 28 -0.26 3.69 -6.64
C ALA A 28 -0.42 5.01 -5.89
N LEU A 29 0.70 5.61 -5.47
CA LEU A 29 0.65 6.89 -4.77
C LEU A 29 0.12 8.01 -5.68
N GLU A 30 0.48 7.99 -6.97
CA GLU A 30 -0.05 8.96 -7.92
C GLU A 30 -1.56 8.79 -8.12
N TYR A 31 -2.02 7.54 -8.26
CA TYR A 31 -3.46 7.28 -8.36
C TYR A 31 -4.20 7.81 -7.13
N ASN A 32 -3.66 7.53 -5.95
CA ASN A 32 -4.28 7.99 -4.71
C ASN A 32 -4.32 9.52 -4.63
N GLY A 33 -3.24 10.16 -5.06
CA GLY A 33 -3.15 11.62 -5.06
C GLY A 33 -4.19 12.29 -5.97
N LEU A 34 -4.62 11.59 -7.00
CA LEU A 34 -5.67 12.08 -7.91
C LEU A 34 -7.07 11.61 -7.52
N GLY A 35 -7.21 10.98 -6.36
CA GLY A 35 -8.51 10.49 -5.89
C GLY A 35 -8.97 9.21 -6.56
N GLN A 36 -8.10 8.54 -7.32
CA GLN A 36 -8.42 7.29 -7.98
C GLN A 36 -8.10 6.11 -7.06
N THR A 37 -8.83 6.05 -5.97
CA THR A 37 -8.56 5.12 -4.87
C THR A 37 -8.61 3.65 -5.29
N GLU A 38 -9.58 3.28 -6.11
CA GLU A 38 -9.71 1.87 -6.54
C GLU A 38 -8.53 1.42 -7.38
N LYS A 39 -8.03 2.31 -8.26
CA LYS A 39 -6.83 2.00 -9.04
C LYS A 39 -5.60 1.88 -8.16
N ALA A 40 -5.49 2.74 -7.15
CA ALA A 40 -4.39 2.67 -6.19
C ALA A 40 -4.41 1.33 -5.45
N ILE A 41 -5.58 0.93 -4.96
CA ILE A 41 -5.74 -0.33 -4.25
C ILE A 41 -5.38 -1.52 -5.15
N ALA A 42 -5.88 -1.54 -6.38
CA ALA A 42 -5.59 -2.63 -7.30
C ALA A 42 -4.08 -2.75 -7.58
N THR A 43 -3.42 -1.62 -7.76
CA THR A 43 -1.97 -1.58 -8.01
C THR A 43 -1.20 -2.10 -6.80
N LEU A 44 -1.59 -1.70 -5.59
CA LEU A 44 -0.93 -2.14 -4.36
C LEU A 44 -1.17 -3.62 -4.08
N ARG A 45 -2.38 -4.10 -4.32
CA ARG A 45 -2.69 -5.53 -4.13
C ARG A 45 -1.85 -6.40 -5.05
N ASP A 46 -1.73 -5.99 -6.30
CA ASP A 46 -0.89 -6.70 -7.26
C ASP A 46 0.58 -6.67 -6.82
N LEU A 47 1.03 -5.53 -6.32
CA LEU A 47 2.40 -5.39 -5.84
C LEU A 47 2.73 -6.37 -4.71
N VAL A 48 1.88 -6.46 -3.69
CA VAL A 48 2.17 -7.34 -2.56
C VAL A 48 2.05 -8.82 -2.93
N GLN A 49 1.32 -9.13 -3.99
CA GLN A 49 1.25 -10.49 -4.52
C GLN A 49 2.58 -10.88 -5.16
N ARG A 50 3.21 -9.96 -5.89
CA ARG A 50 4.50 -10.19 -6.55
C ARG A 50 5.69 -10.03 -5.60
N ASP A 51 5.55 -9.12 -4.64
CA ASP A 51 6.64 -8.78 -3.72
C ASP A 51 6.08 -8.71 -2.30
N PRO A 52 5.88 -9.86 -1.66
CA PRO A 52 5.22 -9.93 -0.34
C PRO A 52 5.98 -9.24 0.79
N LYS A 53 7.23 -8.85 0.58
CA LYS A 53 8.03 -8.18 1.60
C LYS A 53 8.06 -6.66 1.42
N TYR A 54 7.28 -6.13 0.48
CA TYR A 54 7.24 -4.69 0.26
C TYR A 54 6.33 -4.03 1.31
N VAL A 55 6.93 -3.73 2.45
CA VAL A 55 6.23 -3.31 3.68
C VAL A 55 5.34 -2.09 3.46
N ALA A 56 5.85 -1.07 2.78
CA ALA A 56 5.12 0.19 2.59
C ALA A 56 3.77 0.00 1.88
N ALA A 57 3.67 -1.00 1.01
CA ALA A 57 2.43 -1.25 0.27
C ALA A 57 1.31 -1.75 1.19
N TYR A 58 1.65 -2.59 2.18
CA TYR A 58 0.65 -3.04 3.16
C TYR A 58 0.11 -1.88 3.99
N GLN A 59 1.00 -0.98 4.38
CA GLN A 59 0.60 0.18 5.17
C GLN A 59 -0.34 1.07 4.38
N GLN A 60 -0.05 1.31 3.11
CA GLN A 60 -0.94 2.09 2.24
C GLN A 60 -2.29 1.40 2.06
N LEU A 61 -2.28 0.07 1.84
CA LEU A 61 -3.53 -0.67 1.71
C LEU A 61 -4.38 -0.57 2.97
N GLY A 62 -3.75 -0.72 4.14
CA GLY A 62 -4.47 -0.57 5.39
C GLY A 62 -5.10 0.81 5.53
N GLN A 63 -4.35 1.85 5.22
CA GLN A 63 -4.83 3.23 5.30
C GLN A 63 -5.99 3.49 4.33
N LEU A 64 -5.87 3.03 3.10
CA LEU A 64 -6.90 3.24 2.09
C LEU A 64 -8.21 2.53 2.44
N TYR A 65 -8.11 1.28 2.87
CA TYR A 65 -9.30 0.55 3.28
C TYR A 65 -9.94 1.16 4.52
N ALA A 66 -9.14 1.63 5.48
CA ALA A 66 -9.66 2.30 6.67
C ALA A 66 -10.44 3.56 6.31
N LYS A 67 -9.92 4.35 5.36
CA LYS A 67 -10.62 5.55 4.88
C LYS A 67 -11.95 5.23 4.23
N MET A 68 -12.06 4.06 3.63
CA MET A 68 -13.29 3.59 2.98
C MET A 68 -14.23 2.90 3.96
N ASN A 69 -13.91 2.91 5.25
CA ASN A 69 -14.65 2.21 6.30
C ASN A 69 -14.71 0.70 6.08
N LYS A 70 -13.75 0.15 5.35
CA LYS A 70 -13.63 -1.29 5.14
C LYS A 70 -12.69 -1.85 6.20
N THR A 71 -13.19 -1.91 7.41
CA THR A 71 -12.40 -2.23 8.60
C THR A 71 -11.76 -3.62 8.54
N ARG A 72 -12.48 -4.62 8.04
CA ARG A 72 -11.97 -5.98 7.95
C ARG A 72 -10.74 -6.05 7.05
N GLU A 73 -10.84 -5.45 5.87
CA GLU A 73 -9.73 -5.40 4.92
C GLU A 73 -8.55 -4.61 5.50
N ALA A 74 -8.83 -3.47 6.14
CA ALA A 74 -7.79 -2.67 6.75
C ALA A 74 -6.99 -3.47 7.78
N LYS A 75 -7.68 -4.17 8.67
CA LYS A 75 -7.04 -5.02 9.68
C LYS A 75 -6.20 -6.12 9.03
N ARG A 76 -6.73 -6.76 8.00
CA ARG A 76 -6.03 -7.83 7.30
C ARG A 76 -4.69 -7.36 6.74
N TYR A 77 -4.70 -6.21 6.07
CA TYR A 77 -3.47 -5.70 5.45
C TYR A 77 -2.48 -5.16 6.46
N TYR A 78 -2.95 -4.54 7.54
CA TYR A 78 -2.04 -4.14 8.61
C TYR A 78 -1.37 -5.35 9.25
N ARG A 79 -2.11 -6.43 9.50
CA ARG A 79 -1.52 -7.65 10.08
C ARG A 79 -0.48 -8.27 9.15
N ARG A 80 -0.78 -8.34 7.86
CA ARG A 80 0.17 -8.84 6.88
C ARG A 80 1.40 -7.94 6.78
N GLY A 81 1.20 -6.64 6.86
CA GLY A 81 2.29 -5.68 6.84
C GLY A 81 3.19 -5.80 8.06
N ILE A 82 2.61 -6.06 9.23
CA ILE A 82 3.37 -6.28 10.46
C ILE A 82 4.27 -7.50 10.30
N GLU A 83 3.74 -8.59 9.75
CA GLU A 83 4.53 -9.79 9.48
C GLU A 83 5.69 -9.50 8.51
N ALA A 84 5.41 -8.77 7.44
CA ALA A 84 6.44 -8.40 6.47
C ALA A 84 7.50 -7.50 7.10
N ALA A 85 7.09 -6.58 7.97
CA ALA A 85 8.01 -5.70 8.67
C ALA A 85 8.91 -6.49 9.63
N GLU A 86 8.37 -7.49 10.29
CA GLU A 86 9.17 -8.37 11.15
C GLU A 86 10.21 -9.13 10.34
N GLU A 87 9.80 -9.69 9.22
CA GLU A 87 10.70 -10.46 8.35
C GLU A 87 11.83 -9.61 7.78
N THR A 88 11.57 -8.33 7.51
CA THR A 88 12.55 -7.42 6.94
C THR A 88 13.27 -6.58 8.00
N ASN A 89 12.92 -6.78 9.27
CA ASN A 89 13.47 -6.04 10.40
C ASN A 89 13.19 -4.53 10.33
N ASP A 90 12.03 -4.17 9.79
CA ASP A 90 11.57 -2.78 9.71
C ASP A 90 10.69 -2.47 10.93
N MET A 91 11.35 -2.19 12.06
CA MET A 91 10.66 -2.02 13.33
C MET A 91 9.86 -0.73 13.40
N HIS A 92 10.25 0.29 12.64
CA HIS A 92 9.52 1.55 12.59
C HIS A 92 8.15 1.34 11.94
N ALA A 93 8.13 0.71 10.78
CA ALA A 93 6.88 0.42 10.06
C ALA A 93 5.99 -0.52 10.89
N LYS A 94 6.59 -1.52 11.53
CA LYS A 94 5.86 -2.44 12.41
C LYS A 94 5.11 -1.68 13.50
N ARG A 95 5.79 -0.78 14.19
CA ARG A 95 5.19 0.00 15.27
C ARG A 95 4.04 0.86 14.75
N GLU A 96 4.25 1.53 13.63
CA GLU A 96 3.21 2.38 13.06
C GLU A 96 1.96 1.58 12.72
N MET A 97 2.14 0.40 12.13
CA MET A 97 1.00 -0.44 11.77
C MET A 97 0.31 -1.06 12.98
N GLU A 98 1.07 -1.39 14.01
CA GLU A 98 0.49 -1.86 15.28
C GLU A 98 -0.38 -0.79 15.90
N GLU A 99 0.09 0.45 15.91
CA GLU A 99 -0.69 1.58 16.43
C GLU A 99 -1.96 1.81 15.62
N ALA A 100 -1.85 1.76 14.29
CA ALA A 100 -3.01 1.93 13.42
C ALA A 100 -4.04 0.82 13.64
N LEU A 101 -3.57 -0.41 13.80
CA LEU A 101 -4.44 -1.56 14.05
C LEU A 101 -5.17 -1.42 15.39
N GLU A 102 -4.47 -0.97 16.41
CA GLU A 102 -5.04 -0.71 17.72
C GLU A 102 -6.15 0.32 17.67
N GLU A 103 -5.94 1.39 16.93
CA GLU A 103 -6.96 2.44 16.76
C GLU A 103 -8.24 1.88 16.14
N ILE A 104 -8.10 1.03 15.13
CA ILE A 104 -9.26 0.43 14.48
C ILE A 104 -10.00 -0.49 15.44
N GLU A 105 -9.27 -1.29 16.21
CA GLU A 105 -9.87 -2.23 17.15
C GLU A 105 -10.55 -1.53 18.31
N ASP A 106 -10.02 -0.39 18.73
CA ASP A 106 -10.56 0.38 19.84
C ASP A 106 -11.83 1.16 19.49
N GLU A 107 -12.14 1.31 18.21
CA GLU A 107 -13.36 2.00 17.79
C GLU A 107 -14.65 1.20 18.03
N TRP A 108 -14.51 0.00 18.54
CA TRP A 108 -15.62 -0.87 18.88
C TRP A 108 -15.97 -0.75 20.36
#